data_1ed623978b3ea01f2de20d19ebe09e84
#
_entry.id   1ed623978b3ea01f2de20d19ebe09e84
#
_cell.length_a   1.000
_cell.length_b   1.000
_cell.length_c   1.000
_cell.angle_alpha   90.00
_cell.angle_beta   90.00
_cell.angle_gamma   90.00
#
_symmetry.space_group_name_H-M   'P 1'
#
loop_
_entity.id
_entity.type
_entity.pdbx_description
1 polymer ?
#
loop_
_entity_poly.entity_id
_entity_poly.type
_entity_poly.pdbx_seq_one_letter_code
_entity_poly.pdbx_strand_id
1 'polypeptide(L)'
;MNFPFFIARRYLFAKKSHNVINVISGISMAGIALAAFALICTLSVFNGFHSLVETLLSDFDPELKVVRADGGVIDCRDSLILNARNLDFVRESSFSLEEQALVQYQGNQQICMIKGVDDAFHELTGIENLLRGNGIYMLEDDVCDYAIPGVGLMSRLECGINPVKPLSIYIPRPGNGAISPLNPGGAFNQAQAYSPGVVFMVNQEKYDDNYLLVSLDLARRLTGRSEQASDLEIALDGSISIRKAKRELTGLLGPEYLVQDRVEQQMDVFKVVKLEKFISYLFLSFILLIACFNIISSLIMLIIDKQSDAWLLESMGATTPTVEKIFITNGMLISLIGALAGLALGIIAVLLQQKFGFIRLGQAGSFVVDAYPVHLKLTDVAIVLATVLAVSFLAVRPIGPISKKFIGKAKE
;
A
#
# COMPACT_ATOMS: atom_id res chain seq x y z
N MET A 1 2.24 42.33 -21.47
CA MET A 1 1.49 42.07 -20.20
C MET A 1 0.03 41.91 -20.57
N ASN A 2 -0.62 40.74 -20.23
CA ASN A 2 -2.04 40.55 -20.55
C ASN A 2 -2.90 41.48 -19.68
N PHE A 3 -3.65 42.41 -20.31
CA PHE A 3 -4.50 43.39 -19.63
C PHE A 3 -5.43 42.76 -18.56
N PRO A 4 -6.13 41.63 -18.80
CA PRO A 4 -6.95 40.98 -17.79
C PRO A 4 -6.17 40.54 -16.53
N PHE A 5 -4.96 40.02 -16.69
CA PHE A 5 -4.11 39.63 -15.58
C PHE A 5 -3.66 40.81 -14.71
N PHE A 6 -3.31 41.94 -15.34
CA PHE A 6 -2.91 43.13 -14.61
C PHE A 6 -4.03 43.67 -13.72
N ILE A 7 -5.25 43.74 -14.25
CA ILE A 7 -6.43 44.21 -13.51
C ILE A 7 -6.81 43.22 -12.41
N ALA A 8 -6.85 41.91 -12.72
CA ALA A 8 -7.17 40.87 -11.74
C ALA A 8 -6.20 40.88 -10.52
N ARG A 9 -4.90 41.00 -10.75
CA ARG A 9 -3.90 41.14 -9.69
C ARG A 9 -4.15 42.40 -8.84
N ARG A 10 -4.52 43.50 -9.45
CA ARG A 10 -4.79 44.77 -8.72
C ARG A 10 -6.06 44.65 -7.87
N TYR A 11 -7.10 43.95 -8.33
CA TYR A 11 -8.30 43.69 -7.55
C TYR A 11 -8.02 42.84 -6.34
N LEU A 12 -7.16 41.86 -6.46
CA LEU A 12 -6.81 40.96 -5.37
C LEU A 12 -6.04 41.65 -4.22
N PHE A 13 -5.16 42.63 -4.56
CA PHE A 13 -4.27 43.30 -3.59
C PHE A 13 -4.64 44.77 -3.30
N ALA A 14 -5.80 45.25 -3.74
CA ALA A 14 -6.20 46.64 -3.54
C ALA A 14 -6.57 46.96 -2.08
N LYS A 15 -5.82 47.87 -1.45
CA LYS A 15 -5.99 48.26 -0.04
C LYS A 15 -7.24 49.14 0.26
N LYS A 16 -7.96 49.63 -0.75
CA LYS A 16 -9.03 50.63 -0.60
C LYS A 16 -10.45 50.17 -0.90
N SER A 17 -10.69 48.91 -1.18
CA SER A 17 -12.03 48.33 -1.38
C SER A 17 -12.54 47.72 -0.07
N HIS A 18 -13.82 47.81 0.19
CA HIS A 18 -14.50 47.39 1.43
C HIS A 18 -13.92 46.12 2.05
N ASN A 19 -13.61 46.16 3.33
CA ASN A 19 -13.00 45.07 4.11
C ASN A 19 -13.69 43.70 3.91
N VAL A 20 -14.99 43.68 3.62
CA VAL A 20 -15.81 42.47 3.46
C VAL A 20 -15.35 41.62 2.28
N ILE A 21 -15.02 42.20 1.11
CA ILE A 21 -14.63 41.44 -0.09
C ILE A 21 -13.27 40.76 0.11
N ASN A 22 -12.33 41.51 0.71
CA ASN A 22 -11.01 40.97 1.00
C ASN A 22 -11.08 39.81 2.01
N VAL A 23 -11.99 39.90 3.00
CA VAL A 23 -12.25 38.81 3.96
C VAL A 23 -12.85 37.60 3.25
N ILE A 24 -13.87 37.76 2.41
CA ILE A 24 -14.50 36.64 1.67
C ILE A 24 -13.50 35.98 0.73
N SER A 25 -12.71 36.75 -0.01
CA SER A 25 -11.63 36.21 -0.86
C SER A 25 -10.55 35.51 -0.04
N GLY A 26 -10.21 36.02 1.15
CA GLY A 26 -9.30 35.40 2.10
C GLY A 26 -9.82 34.05 2.62
N ILE A 27 -11.11 33.97 2.97
CA ILE A 27 -11.77 32.74 3.40
C ILE A 27 -11.74 31.69 2.26
N SER A 28 -12.05 32.11 1.02
CA SER A 28 -11.99 31.22 -0.13
C SER A 28 -10.57 30.69 -0.37
N MET A 29 -9.57 31.56 -0.27
CA MET A 29 -8.15 31.20 -0.38
C MET A 29 -7.72 30.22 0.72
N ALA A 30 -8.13 30.48 1.97
CA ALA A 30 -7.85 29.62 3.12
C ALA A 30 -8.52 28.23 2.97
N GLY A 31 -9.76 28.18 2.46
CA GLY A 31 -10.45 26.92 2.19
C GLY A 31 -9.70 26.05 1.16
N ILE A 32 -9.20 26.65 0.08
CA ILE A 32 -8.39 25.95 -0.92
C ILE A 32 -7.04 25.53 -0.34
N ALA A 33 -6.42 26.40 0.44
CA ALA A 33 -5.15 26.08 1.10
C ALA A 33 -5.30 24.91 2.05
N LEU A 34 -6.38 24.85 2.82
CA LEU A 34 -6.68 23.75 3.72
C LEU A 34 -6.92 22.44 2.94
N ALA A 35 -7.67 22.50 1.84
CA ALA A 35 -7.91 21.32 0.99
C ALA A 35 -6.60 20.81 0.35
N ALA A 36 -5.76 21.69 -0.19
CA ALA A 36 -4.48 21.32 -0.77
C ALA A 36 -3.51 20.77 0.30
N PHE A 37 -3.48 21.35 1.48
CA PHE A 37 -2.74 20.87 2.64
C PHE A 37 -3.17 19.45 3.03
N ALA A 38 -4.47 19.23 3.20
CA ALA A 38 -5.01 17.92 3.57
C ALA A 38 -4.72 16.86 2.50
N LEU A 39 -4.85 17.20 1.21
CA LEU A 39 -4.54 16.29 0.10
C LEU A 39 -3.08 15.84 0.13
N ILE A 40 -2.12 16.76 0.24
CA ILE A 40 -0.70 16.39 0.22
C ILE A 40 -0.28 15.61 1.47
N CYS A 41 -0.81 15.97 2.64
CA CYS A 41 -0.54 15.23 3.88
C CYS A 41 -1.06 13.79 3.78
N THR A 42 -2.31 13.60 3.33
CA THR A 42 -2.91 12.27 3.20
C THR A 42 -2.17 11.41 2.18
N LEU A 43 -1.84 11.95 0.99
CA LEU A 43 -1.07 11.21 -0.01
C LEU A 43 0.33 10.83 0.52
N SER A 44 0.99 11.73 1.26
CA SER A 44 2.30 11.45 1.87
C SER A 44 2.24 10.36 2.94
N VAL A 45 1.16 10.28 3.71
CA VAL A 45 0.90 9.20 4.67
C VAL A 45 0.75 7.86 3.93
N PHE A 46 -0.08 7.79 2.89
CA PHE A 46 -0.25 6.55 2.11
C PHE A 46 1.04 6.10 1.45
N ASN A 47 1.86 7.02 0.96
CA ASN A 47 3.18 6.67 0.42
C ASN A 47 4.12 6.17 1.51
N GLY A 48 4.05 6.74 2.71
CA GLY A 48 4.82 6.28 3.87
C GLY A 48 4.44 4.86 4.27
N PHE A 49 3.14 4.54 4.35
CA PHE A 49 2.67 3.18 4.59
C PHE A 49 3.08 2.21 3.47
N HIS A 50 2.99 2.63 2.22
CA HIS A 50 3.45 1.79 1.10
C HIS A 50 4.95 1.48 1.21
N SER A 51 5.77 2.49 1.54
CA SER A 51 7.20 2.28 1.76
C SER A 51 7.48 1.41 2.98
N LEU A 52 6.70 1.55 4.06
CA LEU A 52 6.79 0.67 5.23
C LEU A 52 6.48 -0.78 4.84
N VAL A 53 5.40 -1.03 4.10
CA VAL A 53 5.06 -2.39 3.66
C VAL A 53 6.14 -2.96 2.74
N GLU A 54 6.76 -2.13 1.87
CA GLU A 54 7.92 -2.54 1.06
C GLU A 54 9.12 -2.94 1.92
N THR A 55 9.36 -2.27 3.04
CA THR A 55 10.44 -2.65 3.98
C THR A 55 10.11 -3.89 4.82
N LEU A 56 8.82 -4.24 4.92
CA LEU A 56 8.37 -5.48 5.53
C LEU A 56 8.43 -6.68 4.56
N LEU A 57 8.73 -6.46 3.27
CA LEU A 57 9.07 -7.55 2.36
C LEU A 57 10.39 -8.14 2.82
N SER A 58 10.32 -9.28 3.45
CA SER A 58 11.49 -9.92 4.05
C SER A 58 12.18 -10.84 3.06
N ASP A 59 13.40 -11.23 3.42
CA ASP A 59 14.12 -12.29 2.72
C ASP A 59 13.45 -13.67 2.84
N PHE A 60 12.40 -13.77 3.67
CA PHE A 60 11.56 -14.96 3.77
C PHE A 60 10.64 -15.15 2.55
N ASP A 61 10.26 -14.04 1.87
CA ASP A 61 9.46 -14.09 0.64
C ASP A 61 10.40 -14.20 -0.58
N PRO A 62 10.19 -15.17 -1.49
CA PRO A 62 10.98 -15.32 -2.70
C PRO A 62 10.79 -14.13 -3.66
N GLU A 63 11.77 -13.89 -4.55
CA GLU A 63 11.66 -12.82 -5.56
C GLU A 63 10.49 -13.04 -6.51
N LEU A 64 10.27 -14.31 -6.92
CA LEU A 64 9.12 -14.74 -7.67
C LEU A 64 8.54 -16.01 -7.09
N LYS A 65 7.22 -16.11 -7.08
CA LYS A 65 6.44 -17.25 -6.62
C LYS A 65 5.47 -17.68 -7.70
N VAL A 66 5.51 -18.94 -8.09
CA VAL A 66 4.59 -19.53 -9.06
C VAL A 66 3.54 -20.33 -8.30
N VAL A 67 2.27 -20.02 -8.52
CA VAL A 67 1.12 -20.72 -7.94
C VAL A 67 0.13 -21.12 -9.05
N ARG A 68 -0.73 -22.07 -8.79
CA ARG A 68 -1.83 -22.35 -9.72
C ARG A 68 -2.88 -21.23 -9.68
N ALA A 69 -3.41 -20.87 -10.84
CA ALA A 69 -4.41 -19.79 -10.97
C ALA A 69 -5.76 -20.14 -10.30
N ASP A 70 -6.08 -21.43 -10.19
CA ASP A 70 -7.29 -21.95 -9.52
C ASP A 70 -7.14 -22.15 -8.01
N GLY A 71 -5.96 -21.80 -7.44
CA GLY A 71 -5.66 -22.00 -6.02
C GLY A 71 -5.37 -23.46 -5.64
N GLY A 72 -5.20 -24.34 -6.64
CA GLY A 72 -4.82 -25.74 -6.45
C GLY A 72 -3.33 -25.92 -6.18
N VAL A 73 -2.92 -27.18 -6.09
CA VAL A 73 -1.51 -27.57 -5.93
C VAL A 73 -0.83 -27.76 -7.28
N ILE A 74 0.48 -27.55 -7.31
CA ILE A 74 1.34 -27.75 -8.47
C ILE A 74 1.78 -29.23 -8.49
N ASP A 75 1.76 -29.86 -9.67
CA ASP A 75 2.45 -31.12 -9.88
C ASP A 75 3.95 -30.84 -10.10
N CYS A 76 4.79 -31.36 -9.19
CA CYS A 76 6.24 -31.15 -9.28
C CYS A 76 6.88 -31.80 -10.53
N ARG A 77 6.16 -32.70 -11.22
CA ARG A 77 6.61 -33.35 -12.45
C ARG A 77 6.13 -32.68 -13.73
N ASP A 78 5.33 -31.62 -13.63
CA ASP A 78 4.88 -30.89 -14.79
C ASP A 78 6.07 -30.35 -15.57
N SER A 79 6.11 -30.68 -16.88
CA SER A 79 7.19 -30.27 -17.78
C SER A 79 7.34 -28.74 -17.87
N LEU A 80 6.24 -27.96 -17.74
CA LEU A 80 6.29 -26.51 -17.75
C LEU A 80 6.98 -25.98 -16.49
N ILE A 81 6.70 -26.58 -15.35
CA ILE A 81 7.34 -26.24 -14.06
C ILE A 81 8.83 -26.60 -14.08
N LEU A 82 9.18 -27.78 -14.60
CA LEU A 82 10.57 -28.22 -14.72
C LEU A 82 11.36 -27.32 -15.69
N ASN A 83 10.74 -26.91 -16.80
CA ASN A 83 11.36 -25.95 -17.72
C ASN A 83 11.56 -24.58 -17.10
N ALA A 84 10.60 -24.12 -16.29
CA ALA A 84 10.71 -22.84 -15.59
C ALA A 84 11.88 -22.81 -14.61
N ARG A 85 12.17 -23.93 -13.93
CA ARG A 85 13.33 -24.07 -13.03
C ARG A 85 14.68 -23.99 -13.74
N ASN A 86 14.73 -24.42 -15.00
CA ASN A 86 15.95 -24.53 -15.78
C ASN A 86 16.26 -23.30 -16.66
N LEU A 87 15.56 -22.19 -16.46
CA LEU A 87 15.83 -20.95 -17.20
C LEU A 87 17.16 -20.33 -16.74
N ASP A 88 17.94 -19.78 -17.68
CA ASP A 88 19.28 -19.25 -17.44
C ASP A 88 19.37 -18.16 -16.35
N PHE A 89 18.29 -17.43 -16.14
CA PHE A 89 18.22 -16.36 -15.14
C PHE A 89 17.74 -16.82 -13.76
N VAL A 90 17.39 -18.10 -13.60
CA VAL A 90 17.03 -18.69 -12.31
C VAL A 90 18.30 -19.11 -11.61
N ARG A 91 18.61 -18.47 -10.50
CA ARG A 91 19.75 -18.84 -9.65
C ARG A 91 19.46 -20.09 -8.86
N GLU A 92 18.29 -20.12 -8.21
CA GLU A 92 17.85 -21.20 -7.34
C GLU A 92 16.33 -21.29 -7.35
N SER A 93 15.78 -22.48 -7.13
CA SER A 93 14.34 -22.68 -7.03
C SER A 93 14.01 -23.81 -6.05
N SER A 94 12.98 -23.56 -5.25
CA SER A 94 12.53 -24.47 -4.18
C SER A 94 11.03 -24.70 -4.30
N PHE A 95 10.61 -25.95 -4.13
CA PHE A 95 9.19 -26.25 -3.93
C PHE A 95 8.80 -26.03 -2.49
N SER A 96 7.63 -25.40 -2.28
CA SER A 96 7.06 -25.31 -0.94
C SER A 96 5.66 -25.91 -0.88
N LEU A 97 5.32 -26.51 0.28
CA LEU A 97 4.01 -27.06 0.57
C LEU A 97 3.49 -26.42 1.86
N GLU A 98 2.53 -25.52 1.71
CA GLU A 98 1.89 -24.84 2.84
C GLU A 98 0.54 -25.47 3.16
N GLU A 99 0.33 -25.81 4.45
CA GLU A 99 -0.93 -26.37 4.92
C GLU A 99 -1.19 -25.96 6.37
N GLN A 100 -2.46 -25.79 6.73
CA GLN A 100 -2.84 -25.47 8.09
C GLN A 100 -2.72 -26.71 9.01
N ALA A 101 -2.07 -26.56 10.13
CA ALA A 101 -1.84 -27.61 11.10
C ALA A 101 -2.15 -27.14 12.52
N LEU A 102 -2.49 -28.09 13.37
CA LEU A 102 -2.51 -27.93 14.82
C LEU A 102 -1.18 -28.45 15.38
N VAL A 103 -0.44 -27.60 16.06
CA VAL A 103 0.81 -27.96 16.72
C VAL A 103 0.60 -27.98 18.22
N GLN A 104 1.10 -29.01 18.85
CA GLN A 104 0.97 -29.23 20.31
C GLN A 104 2.33 -29.44 20.95
N TYR A 105 2.55 -28.79 22.10
CA TYR A 105 3.67 -29.01 22.99
C TYR A 105 3.22 -29.04 24.46
N GLN A 106 3.43 -30.15 25.17
CA GLN A 106 3.14 -30.32 26.62
C GLN A 106 1.73 -29.86 27.07
N GLY A 107 0.73 -29.94 26.18
CA GLY A 107 -0.65 -29.56 26.49
C GLY A 107 -1.05 -28.21 25.85
N ASN A 108 -0.11 -27.33 25.55
CA ASN A 108 -0.38 -26.08 24.79
C ASN A 108 -0.58 -26.44 23.33
N GLN A 109 -1.59 -25.83 22.72
CA GLN A 109 -1.99 -26.07 21.33
C GLN A 109 -2.12 -24.76 20.58
N GLN A 110 -1.58 -24.71 19.35
CA GLN A 110 -1.71 -23.56 18.46
C GLN A 110 -2.01 -24.02 17.04
N ILE A 111 -2.88 -23.30 16.38
CA ILE A 111 -3.10 -23.46 14.94
C ILE A 111 -2.06 -22.60 14.24
N CYS A 112 -1.32 -23.21 13.32
CA CYS A 112 -0.31 -22.53 12.53
C CYS A 112 -0.30 -23.04 11.08
N MET A 113 0.45 -22.35 10.22
CA MET A 113 0.75 -22.79 8.89
C MET A 113 2.07 -23.55 8.89
N ILE A 114 2.06 -24.84 8.55
CA ILE A 114 3.32 -25.50 8.25
C ILE A 114 3.77 -25.11 6.83
N LYS A 115 5.06 -24.84 6.69
CA LYS A 115 5.71 -24.63 5.41
C LYS A 115 6.79 -25.70 5.24
N GLY A 116 6.45 -26.73 4.45
CA GLY A 116 7.40 -27.75 4.04
C GLY A 116 8.25 -27.22 2.88
N VAL A 117 9.56 -27.25 3.04
CA VAL A 117 10.52 -26.72 2.06
C VAL A 117 11.58 -27.76 1.74
N ASP A 118 12.14 -27.68 0.53
CA ASP A 118 13.27 -28.52 0.12
C ASP A 118 14.62 -27.93 0.54
N ASP A 119 15.70 -28.64 0.28
CA ASP A 119 17.05 -28.23 0.69
C ASP A 119 17.51 -26.93 0.03
N ALA A 120 17.00 -26.61 -1.14
CA ALA A 120 17.35 -25.37 -1.86
C ALA A 120 16.81 -24.10 -1.18
N PHE A 121 15.81 -24.24 -0.28
CA PHE A 121 15.16 -23.10 0.35
C PHE A 121 16.11 -22.21 1.15
N HIS A 122 17.12 -22.77 1.81
CA HIS A 122 18.05 -21.99 2.63
C HIS A 122 18.95 -21.09 1.77
N GLU A 123 19.36 -21.56 0.58
CA GLU A 123 20.14 -20.75 -0.36
C GLU A 123 19.26 -19.72 -1.09
N LEU A 124 17.97 -20.04 -1.31
CA LEU A 124 17.02 -19.18 -1.95
C LEU A 124 16.67 -17.94 -1.10
N THR A 125 16.42 -18.15 0.20
CA THR A 125 15.84 -17.11 1.08
C THR A 125 16.85 -16.49 2.04
N GLY A 126 18.05 -17.05 2.19
CA GLY A 126 19.00 -16.60 3.23
C GLY A 126 18.43 -16.73 4.65
N ILE A 127 17.57 -17.75 4.89
CA ILE A 127 16.86 -17.98 6.17
C ILE A 127 17.84 -18.03 7.34
N GLU A 128 19.08 -18.45 7.15
CA GLU A 128 20.12 -18.53 8.19
C GLU A 128 20.35 -17.18 8.88
N ASN A 129 20.22 -16.06 8.17
CA ASN A 129 20.34 -14.72 8.75
C ASN A 129 19.17 -14.36 9.67
N LEU A 130 18.06 -15.04 9.52
CA LEU A 130 16.82 -14.84 10.28
C LEU A 130 16.74 -15.78 11.50
N LEU A 131 17.67 -16.74 11.62
CA LEU A 131 17.67 -17.68 12.75
C LEU A 131 18.17 -17.02 14.03
N ARG A 132 17.58 -17.43 15.13
CA ARG A 132 17.95 -17.05 16.49
C ARG A 132 18.04 -18.31 17.35
N GLY A 133 19.13 -18.47 18.08
CA GLY A 133 19.41 -19.65 18.91
C GLY A 133 20.86 -20.09 18.81
N ASN A 134 21.18 -21.25 19.39
CA ASN A 134 22.54 -21.82 19.41
C ASN A 134 22.67 -23.07 18.52
N GLY A 135 21.61 -23.48 17.86
CA GLY A 135 21.58 -24.61 16.93
C GLY A 135 21.93 -24.23 15.50
N ILE A 136 21.61 -25.10 14.57
CA ILE A 136 21.85 -24.95 13.14
C ILE A 136 20.55 -25.08 12.34
N TYR A 137 20.54 -24.60 11.10
CA TYR A 137 19.44 -24.87 10.16
C TYR A 137 19.47 -26.35 9.80
N MET A 138 18.46 -27.08 10.20
CA MET A 138 18.29 -28.49 9.89
C MET A 138 16.81 -28.84 9.99
N LEU A 139 16.25 -29.49 8.96
CA LEU A 139 14.85 -29.87 8.90
C LEU A 139 14.63 -31.37 8.94
N GLU A 140 15.64 -32.17 8.62
CA GLU A 140 15.61 -33.62 8.71
C GLU A 140 17.03 -34.19 8.85
N ASP A 141 17.13 -35.39 9.43
CA ASP A 141 18.29 -36.24 9.36
C ASP A 141 17.84 -37.69 9.17
N ASP A 142 18.78 -38.64 9.16
CA ASP A 142 18.49 -40.07 8.95
C ASP A 142 17.59 -40.69 10.03
N VAL A 143 17.38 -39.99 11.15
CA VAL A 143 16.71 -40.52 12.36
C VAL A 143 15.45 -39.74 12.69
N CYS A 144 15.47 -38.43 12.55
CA CYS A 144 14.43 -37.55 13.08
C CYS A 144 14.03 -36.45 12.07
N ASP A 145 12.76 -36.07 12.14
CA ASP A 145 12.26 -34.84 11.55
C ASP A 145 12.48 -33.65 12.49
N TYR A 146 12.85 -32.51 11.96
CA TYR A 146 12.99 -31.26 12.71
C TYR A 146 11.99 -30.23 12.25
N ALA A 147 11.66 -29.32 13.17
CA ALA A 147 10.77 -28.21 12.91
C ALA A 147 11.32 -26.93 13.54
N ILE A 148 11.34 -25.85 12.73
CA ILE A 148 11.82 -24.53 13.15
C ILE A 148 10.59 -23.62 13.27
N PRO A 149 10.14 -23.29 14.49
CA PRO A 149 9.01 -22.38 14.70
C PRO A 149 9.43 -20.93 14.54
N GLY A 150 8.49 -20.06 14.19
CA GLY A 150 8.63 -18.63 14.37
C GLY A 150 8.70 -18.27 15.85
N VAL A 151 9.39 -17.18 16.19
CA VAL A 151 9.64 -16.77 17.58
C VAL A 151 8.34 -16.56 18.38
N GLY A 152 7.30 -15.99 17.75
CA GLY A 152 5.99 -15.79 18.39
C GLY A 152 5.23 -17.09 18.58
N LEU A 153 5.26 -18.01 17.60
CA LEU A 153 4.67 -19.34 17.71
C LEU A 153 5.32 -20.14 18.86
N MET A 154 6.66 -20.10 18.95
CA MET A 154 7.41 -20.71 20.05
C MET A 154 6.94 -20.17 21.41
N SER A 155 6.78 -18.84 21.51
CA SER A 155 6.34 -18.18 22.75
C SER A 155 4.91 -18.60 23.14
N ARG A 156 3.99 -18.70 22.18
CA ARG A 156 2.60 -19.14 22.42
C ARG A 156 2.49 -20.63 22.81
N LEU A 157 3.38 -21.46 22.29
CA LEU A 157 3.48 -22.88 22.68
C LEU A 157 4.18 -23.07 24.00
N GLU A 158 4.84 -22.04 24.55
CA GLU A 158 5.67 -22.11 25.76
C GLU A 158 6.77 -23.20 25.67
N CYS A 159 7.27 -23.45 24.44
CA CYS A 159 8.19 -24.56 24.24
C CYS A 159 9.68 -24.21 24.42
N GLY A 160 10.02 -22.92 24.48
CA GLY A 160 11.42 -22.48 24.51
C GLY A 160 12.19 -22.83 23.22
N ILE A 161 13.45 -22.36 23.12
CA ILE A 161 14.28 -22.58 21.92
C ILE A 161 14.74 -24.04 21.81
N ASN A 162 15.02 -24.67 22.95
CA ASN A 162 15.48 -26.08 23.05
C ASN A 162 14.45 -26.92 23.82
N PRO A 163 13.31 -27.29 23.23
CA PRO A 163 12.33 -28.12 23.88
C PRO A 163 12.87 -29.55 24.09
N VAL A 164 12.65 -30.12 25.28
CA VAL A 164 13.09 -31.48 25.61
C VAL A 164 12.26 -32.54 24.88
N LYS A 165 11.01 -32.23 24.59
CA LYS A 165 10.07 -33.14 23.91
C LYS A 165 9.84 -32.66 22.46
N PRO A 166 9.48 -33.60 21.56
CA PRO A 166 9.11 -33.22 20.21
C PRO A 166 7.80 -32.42 20.18
N LEU A 167 7.65 -31.57 19.16
CA LEU A 167 6.41 -30.97 18.77
C LEU A 167 5.54 -32.02 18.08
N SER A 168 4.27 -32.13 18.45
CA SER A 168 3.30 -32.98 17.78
C SER A 168 2.49 -32.15 16.77
N ILE A 169 2.54 -32.53 15.50
CA ILE A 169 1.91 -31.83 14.39
C ILE A 169 0.74 -32.66 13.89
N TYR A 170 -0.43 -32.06 13.78
CA TYR A 170 -1.67 -32.70 13.35
C TYR A 170 -2.24 -31.96 12.14
N ILE A 171 -2.54 -32.71 11.06
CA ILE A 171 -3.20 -32.19 9.87
C ILE A 171 -4.46 -33.01 9.61
N PRO A 172 -5.63 -32.38 9.31
CA PRO A 172 -6.84 -33.11 8.94
C PRO A 172 -6.62 -33.97 7.70
N ARG A 173 -7.11 -35.22 7.71
CA ARG A 173 -7.05 -36.10 6.55
C ARG A 173 -7.99 -35.58 5.46
N PRO A 174 -7.52 -35.40 4.21
CA PRO A 174 -8.39 -35.03 3.11
C PRO A 174 -9.43 -36.14 2.86
N GLY A 175 -10.71 -35.75 2.67
CA GLY A 175 -11.79 -36.65 2.30
C GLY A 175 -12.62 -37.27 3.42
N ASN A 176 -12.26 -37.11 4.68
CA ASN A 176 -13.08 -37.59 5.81
C ASN A 176 -14.10 -36.53 6.26
N GLY A 177 -15.29 -36.57 5.70
CA GLY A 177 -16.35 -35.59 5.95
C GLY A 177 -16.95 -35.55 7.36
N ALA A 178 -16.64 -36.50 8.26
CA ALA A 178 -17.11 -36.49 9.64
C ALA A 178 -16.07 -37.09 10.60
N ILE A 179 -15.76 -36.36 11.66
CA ILE A 179 -14.95 -36.87 12.77
C ILE A 179 -15.78 -37.95 13.49
N SER A 180 -15.32 -39.20 13.48
CA SER A 180 -15.98 -40.25 14.20
C SER A 180 -15.87 -40.01 15.71
N PRO A 181 -16.98 -39.93 16.45
CA PRO A 181 -16.94 -39.77 17.92
C PRO A 181 -16.21 -40.92 18.64
N LEU A 182 -16.12 -42.09 18.01
CA LEU A 182 -15.45 -43.29 18.55
C LEU A 182 -13.93 -43.25 18.33
N ASN A 183 -13.43 -42.54 17.35
CA ASN A 183 -12.00 -42.37 17.09
C ASN A 183 -11.69 -41.00 16.52
N PRO A 184 -11.71 -39.94 17.35
CA PRO A 184 -11.45 -38.57 16.89
C PRO A 184 -10.01 -38.40 16.37
N GLY A 185 -9.03 -39.14 16.90
CA GLY A 185 -7.64 -39.11 16.43
C GLY A 185 -7.44 -39.68 15.03
N GLY A 186 -8.34 -40.55 14.56
CA GLY A 186 -8.27 -41.14 13.23
C GLY A 186 -8.57 -40.15 12.07
N ALA A 187 -9.09 -38.98 12.40
CA ALA A 187 -9.37 -37.91 11.43
C ALA A 187 -8.12 -37.07 11.05
N PHE A 188 -7.02 -37.26 11.77
CA PHE A 188 -5.79 -36.50 11.57
C PHE A 188 -4.62 -37.40 11.19
N ASN A 189 -3.76 -36.90 10.32
CA ASN A 189 -2.40 -37.40 10.20
C ASN A 189 -1.56 -36.71 11.27
N GLN A 190 -0.66 -37.47 11.89
CA GLN A 190 0.19 -37.00 12.99
C GLN A 190 1.65 -37.31 12.69
N ALA A 191 2.53 -36.35 13.03
CA ALA A 191 3.98 -36.56 13.10
C ALA A 191 4.57 -35.88 14.32
N GLN A 192 5.78 -36.27 14.65
CA GLN A 192 6.58 -35.65 15.71
C GLN A 192 7.84 -35.05 15.07
N ALA A 193 8.14 -33.79 15.41
CA ALA A 193 9.35 -33.14 14.96
C ALA A 193 10.09 -32.51 16.15
N TYR A 194 11.41 -32.61 16.17
CA TYR A 194 12.26 -32.01 17.17
C TYR A 194 12.68 -30.60 16.80
N SER A 195 13.03 -29.77 17.78
CA SER A 195 13.64 -28.49 17.49
C SER A 195 15.15 -28.64 17.27
N PRO A 196 15.73 -28.04 16.22
CA PRO A 196 17.18 -28.05 16.04
C PRO A 196 17.89 -27.00 16.90
N GLY A 197 17.21 -26.39 17.88
CA GLY A 197 17.76 -25.38 18.77
C GLY A 197 17.80 -23.98 18.19
N VAL A 198 17.01 -23.73 17.17
CA VAL A 198 16.83 -22.41 16.55
C VAL A 198 15.35 -22.11 16.30
N VAL A 199 15.05 -20.82 16.25
CA VAL A 199 13.76 -20.27 15.82
C VAL A 199 14.03 -19.22 14.76
N PHE A 200 13.09 -18.98 13.87
CA PHE A 200 13.24 -17.87 12.93
C PHE A 200 12.52 -16.61 13.42
N MET A 201 13.06 -15.45 13.07
CA MET A 201 12.52 -14.13 13.38
C MET A 201 12.63 -13.22 12.16
N VAL A 202 11.48 -12.98 11.53
CA VAL A 202 11.32 -12.14 10.34
C VAL A 202 10.94 -10.71 10.71
N ASN A 203 10.54 -10.48 11.98
CA ASN A 203 9.91 -9.26 12.49
C ASN A 203 8.56 -8.95 11.82
N GLN A 204 7.82 -9.98 11.46
CA GLN A 204 6.46 -9.90 10.94
C GLN A 204 5.56 -10.89 11.68
N GLU A 205 4.51 -10.39 12.32
CA GLU A 205 3.53 -11.18 13.06
C GLU A 205 2.93 -12.31 12.20
N LYS A 206 2.73 -12.08 10.91
CA LYS A 206 2.23 -13.09 9.96
C LYS A 206 3.08 -14.35 9.97
N TYR A 207 4.40 -14.21 9.93
CA TYR A 207 5.34 -15.33 9.88
C TYR A 207 5.76 -15.78 11.26
N ASP A 208 6.19 -14.86 12.12
CA ASP A 208 6.76 -15.15 13.43
C ASP A 208 5.76 -15.85 14.36
N ASP A 209 4.47 -15.51 14.26
CA ASP A 209 3.43 -16.04 15.14
C ASP A 209 2.71 -17.26 14.57
N ASN A 210 2.76 -17.47 13.25
CA ASN A 210 1.87 -18.40 12.60
C ASN A 210 2.56 -19.45 11.73
N TYR A 211 3.87 -19.41 11.52
CA TYR A 211 4.55 -20.37 10.66
C TYR A 211 5.47 -21.31 11.43
N LEU A 212 5.50 -22.55 10.94
CA LEU A 212 6.40 -23.62 11.35
C LEU A 212 7.10 -24.19 10.11
N LEU A 213 8.41 -24.04 9.99
CA LEU A 213 9.19 -24.63 8.91
C LEU A 213 9.46 -26.11 9.22
N VAL A 214 9.26 -26.95 8.21
CA VAL A 214 9.52 -28.39 8.24
C VAL A 214 10.11 -28.83 6.90
N SER A 215 10.63 -30.07 6.81
CA SER A 215 11.05 -30.62 5.53
C SER A 215 9.86 -30.82 4.59
N LEU A 216 10.09 -30.70 3.29
CA LEU A 216 9.06 -30.93 2.27
C LEU A 216 8.53 -32.37 2.37
N ASP A 217 9.38 -33.33 2.71
CA ASP A 217 9.00 -34.74 2.85
C ASP A 217 8.10 -34.96 4.05
N LEU A 218 8.35 -34.31 5.19
CA LEU A 218 7.45 -34.35 6.33
C LEU A 218 6.07 -33.74 6.00
N ALA A 219 6.06 -32.59 5.33
CA ALA A 219 4.81 -31.96 4.92
C ALA A 219 4.01 -32.84 3.93
N ARG A 220 4.69 -33.48 2.99
CA ARG A 220 4.08 -34.45 2.04
C ARG A 220 3.48 -35.66 2.75
N ARG A 221 4.21 -36.24 3.68
CA ARG A 221 3.70 -37.36 4.51
C ARG A 221 2.46 -36.98 5.31
N LEU A 222 2.45 -35.79 5.91
CA LEU A 222 1.34 -35.31 6.70
C LEU A 222 0.10 -34.98 5.84
N THR A 223 0.29 -34.42 4.65
CA THR A 223 -0.82 -34.02 3.77
C THR A 223 -1.28 -35.16 2.86
N GLY A 224 -0.48 -36.22 2.67
CA GLY A 224 -0.72 -37.28 1.70
C GLY A 224 -0.47 -36.86 0.25
N ARG A 225 0.29 -35.77 0.00
CA ARG A 225 0.57 -35.18 -1.31
C ARG A 225 2.01 -35.46 -1.73
N SER A 226 2.30 -36.68 -2.21
CA SER A 226 3.68 -37.16 -2.43
C SER A 226 4.46 -36.42 -3.52
N GLU A 227 3.79 -35.86 -4.56
CA GLU A 227 4.45 -35.23 -5.70
C GLU A 227 3.87 -33.86 -6.03
N GLN A 228 3.24 -33.26 -5.04
CA GLN A 228 2.59 -31.97 -5.17
C GLN A 228 3.29 -30.94 -4.28
N ALA A 229 3.15 -29.68 -4.68
CA ALA A 229 3.57 -28.51 -3.92
C ALA A 229 2.49 -27.43 -3.96
N SER A 230 2.45 -26.54 -3.00
CA SER A 230 1.58 -25.37 -3.06
C SER A 230 2.07 -24.37 -4.08
N ASP A 231 3.40 -24.24 -4.17
CA ASP A 231 4.05 -23.27 -5.04
C ASP A 231 5.50 -23.68 -5.40
N LEU A 232 6.03 -22.97 -6.41
CA LEU A 232 7.44 -22.96 -6.75
C LEU A 232 8.00 -21.57 -6.46
N GLU A 233 8.97 -21.51 -5.61
CA GLU A 233 9.71 -20.30 -5.23
C GLU A 233 10.96 -20.16 -6.09
N ILE A 234 11.25 -18.95 -6.56
CA ILE A 234 12.35 -18.70 -7.50
C ILE A 234 13.16 -17.48 -7.03
N ALA A 235 14.47 -17.65 -6.95
CA ALA A 235 15.45 -16.59 -6.82
C ALA A 235 16.14 -16.33 -8.17
N LEU A 236 16.36 -15.06 -8.49
CA LEU A 236 16.98 -14.63 -9.73
C LEU A 236 18.50 -14.47 -9.55
N ASP A 237 19.27 -14.61 -10.60
CA ASP A 237 20.71 -14.39 -10.63
C ASP A 237 21.11 -12.90 -10.75
N GLY A 238 20.12 -12.00 -10.94
CA GLY A 238 20.32 -10.58 -11.15
C GLY A 238 20.67 -10.16 -12.58
N SER A 239 20.75 -11.10 -13.53
CA SER A 239 21.05 -10.81 -14.95
C SER A 239 19.92 -10.06 -15.65
N ILE A 240 18.70 -10.26 -15.19
CA ILE A 240 17.50 -9.58 -15.71
C ILE A 240 16.66 -8.97 -14.60
N SER A 241 15.83 -7.98 -14.96
CA SER A 241 14.91 -7.38 -13.99
C SER A 241 13.76 -8.32 -13.63
N ILE A 242 13.26 -8.25 -12.38
CA ILE A 242 12.11 -9.03 -11.89
C ILE A 242 10.91 -8.94 -12.84
N ARG A 243 10.63 -7.76 -13.40
CA ARG A 243 9.51 -7.58 -14.37
C ARG A 243 9.71 -8.34 -15.66
N LYS A 244 10.96 -8.47 -16.16
CA LYS A 244 11.28 -9.21 -17.38
C LYS A 244 11.20 -10.70 -17.11
N ALA A 245 11.81 -11.19 -16.02
CA ALA A 245 11.72 -12.57 -15.56
C ALA A 245 10.26 -13.03 -15.41
N LYS A 246 9.46 -12.23 -14.71
CA LYS A 246 8.03 -12.50 -14.53
C LYS A 246 7.28 -12.63 -15.86
N ARG A 247 7.56 -11.76 -16.84
CA ARG A 247 6.91 -11.81 -18.15
C ARG A 247 7.30 -13.07 -18.94
N GLU A 248 8.56 -13.45 -18.90
CA GLU A 248 9.06 -14.65 -19.56
C GLU A 248 8.48 -15.92 -18.93
N LEU A 249 8.48 -16.00 -17.58
CA LEU A 249 7.84 -17.10 -16.84
C LEU A 249 6.34 -17.19 -17.12
N THR A 250 5.62 -16.08 -17.12
CA THR A 250 4.18 -16.07 -17.44
C THR A 250 3.91 -16.52 -18.87
N GLY A 251 4.78 -16.15 -19.81
CA GLY A 251 4.70 -16.61 -21.21
C GLY A 251 4.96 -18.11 -21.38
N LEU A 252 5.88 -18.68 -20.59
CA LEU A 252 6.22 -20.10 -20.60
C LEU A 252 5.13 -20.95 -19.95
N LEU A 253 4.65 -20.53 -18.78
CA LEU A 253 3.73 -21.31 -17.93
C LEU A 253 2.27 -21.22 -18.39
N GLY A 254 1.91 -20.18 -19.15
CA GLY A 254 0.55 -20.00 -19.65
C GLY A 254 -0.47 -19.59 -18.57
N PRO A 255 -1.79 -19.64 -18.88
CA PRO A 255 -2.85 -19.12 -18.03
C PRO A 255 -3.19 -20.00 -16.81
N GLU A 256 -2.69 -21.22 -16.75
CA GLU A 256 -2.94 -22.14 -15.63
C GLU A 256 -2.13 -21.78 -14.39
N TYR A 257 -1.04 -21.03 -14.57
CA TYR A 257 -0.15 -20.61 -13.51
C TYR A 257 -0.10 -19.09 -13.37
N LEU A 258 0.02 -18.63 -12.15
CA LEU A 258 0.16 -17.23 -11.80
C LEU A 258 1.57 -17.00 -11.24
N VAL A 259 2.33 -16.12 -11.88
CA VAL A 259 3.66 -15.71 -11.40
C VAL A 259 3.50 -14.42 -10.59
N GLN A 260 3.82 -14.47 -9.31
CA GLN A 260 3.69 -13.37 -8.36
C GLN A 260 5.06 -12.83 -7.97
N ASP A 261 5.24 -11.53 -7.98
CA ASP A 261 6.38 -10.87 -7.34
C ASP A 261 6.12 -10.66 -5.83
N ARG A 262 7.14 -10.25 -5.07
CA ARG A 262 7.03 -10.03 -3.62
C ARG A 262 5.84 -9.14 -3.23
N VAL A 263 5.54 -8.13 -4.02
CA VAL A 263 4.42 -7.21 -3.77
C VAL A 263 3.08 -7.92 -3.96
N GLU A 264 2.96 -8.74 -5.00
CA GLU A 264 1.75 -9.49 -5.29
C GLU A 264 1.49 -10.65 -4.34
N GLN A 265 2.53 -11.26 -3.77
CA GLN A 265 2.41 -12.27 -2.72
C GLN A 265 1.73 -11.74 -1.45
N GLN A 266 1.79 -10.41 -1.24
CA GLN A 266 1.12 -9.72 -0.12
C GLN A 266 -0.06 -8.86 -0.59
N MET A 267 -0.70 -9.24 -1.70
CA MET A 267 -1.68 -8.42 -2.39
C MET A 267 -2.90 -8.06 -1.54
N ASP A 268 -3.27 -8.86 -0.54
CA ASP A 268 -4.45 -8.57 0.29
C ASP A 268 -4.24 -7.33 1.16
N VAL A 269 -3.04 -7.14 1.72
CA VAL A 269 -2.67 -5.94 2.45
C VAL A 269 -2.61 -4.73 1.50
N PHE A 270 -1.98 -4.90 0.33
CA PHE A 270 -1.86 -3.83 -0.66
C PHE A 270 -3.19 -3.41 -1.29
N LYS A 271 -4.14 -4.34 -1.51
CA LYS A 271 -5.48 -4.02 -2.02
C LYS A 271 -6.24 -3.11 -1.05
N VAL A 272 -6.20 -3.42 0.26
CA VAL A 272 -6.86 -2.61 1.29
C VAL A 272 -6.26 -1.20 1.32
N VAL A 273 -4.94 -1.08 1.39
CA VAL A 273 -4.24 0.22 1.39
C VAL A 273 -4.53 1.02 0.12
N LYS A 274 -4.56 0.36 -1.05
CA LYS A 274 -4.87 1.02 -2.33
C LYS A 274 -6.31 1.52 -2.40
N LEU A 275 -7.26 0.73 -1.90
CA LEU A 275 -8.66 1.11 -1.82
C LEU A 275 -8.86 2.28 -0.86
N GLU A 276 -8.25 2.24 0.32
CA GLU A 276 -8.30 3.31 1.32
C GLU A 276 -7.69 4.61 0.79
N LYS A 277 -6.56 4.55 0.08
CA LYS A 277 -5.96 5.69 -0.62
C LYS A 277 -6.94 6.30 -1.64
N PHE A 278 -7.61 5.47 -2.43
CA PHE A 278 -8.58 5.93 -3.41
C PHE A 278 -9.79 6.60 -2.75
N ILE A 279 -10.36 5.99 -1.71
CA ILE A 279 -11.50 6.53 -0.96
C ILE A 279 -11.12 7.88 -0.31
N SER A 280 -9.96 7.95 0.33
CA SER A 280 -9.47 9.19 0.95
C SER A 280 -9.26 10.30 -0.07
N TYR A 281 -8.69 9.98 -1.23
CA TYR A 281 -8.55 10.94 -2.33
C TYR A 281 -9.91 11.45 -2.83
N LEU A 282 -10.88 10.56 -2.94
CA LEU A 282 -12.25 10.92 -3.33
C LEU A 282 -12.88 11.89 -2.33
N PHE A 283 -12.86 11.57 -1.02
CA PHE A 283 -13.40 12.45 0.03
C PHE A 283 -12.72 13.82 0.05
N LEU A 284 -11.40 13.86 -0.06
CA LEU A 284 -10.66 15.11 -0.09
C LEU A 284 -10.95 15.93 -1.34
N SER A 285 -11.21 15.27 -2.48
CA SER A 285 -11.67 15.95 -3.70
C SER A 285 -13.06 16.55 -3.53
N PHE A 286 -13.95 15.92 -2.78
CA PHE A 286 -15.26 16.51 -2.40
C PHE A 286 -15.09 17.75 -1.51
N ILE A 287 -14.19 17.71 -0.52
CA ILE A 287 -13.88 18.87 0.32
C ILE A 287 -13.35 20.02 -0.53
N LEU A 288 -12.48 19.73 -1.50
CA LEU A 288 -12.00 20.69 -2.47
C LEU A 288 -13.13 21.28 -3.32
N LEU A 289 -14.07 20.45 -3.76
CA LEU A 289 -15.22 20.91 -4.53
C LEU A 289 -16.10 21.86 -3.69
N ILE A 290 -16.33 21.57 -2.40
CA ILE A 290 -17.03 22.49 -1.50
C ILE A 290 -16.26 23.81 -1.35
N ALA A 291 -14.94 23.76 -1.22
CA ALA A 291 -14.10 24.96 -1.16
C ALA A 291 -14.24 25.81 -2.45
N CYS A 292 -14.43 25.18 -3.60
CA CYS A 292 -14.67 25.89 -4.87
C CYS A 292 -16.01 26.63 -4.91
N PHE A 293 -17.06 26.16 -4.22
CA PHE A 293 -18.30 26.95 -4.10
C PHE A 293 -18.08 28.27 -3.37
N ASN A 294 -17.17 28.31 -2.40
CA ASN A 294 -16.79 29.57 -1.74
C ASN A 294 -16.11 30.55 -2.73
N ILE A 295 -15.34 30.04 -3.70
CA ILE A 295 -14.78 30.87 -4.77
C ILE A 295 -15.88 31.49 -5.63
N ILE A 296 -16.87 30.69 -6.03
CA ILE A 296 -18.01 31.18 -6.85
C ILE A 296 -18.74 32.31 -6.12
N SER A 297 -19.05 32.10 -4.84
CA SER A 297 -19.72 33.11 -4.00
C SER A 297 -18.87 34.38 -3.86
N SER A 298 -17.57 34.23 -3.62
CA SER A 298 -16.62 35.35 -3.55
C SER A 298 -16.55 36.13 -4.84
N LEU A 299 -16.51 35.44 -5.99
CA LEU A 299 -16.45 36.09 -7.32
C LEU A 299 -17.76 36.78 -7.69
N ILE A 300 -18.92 36.20 -7.36
CA ILE A 300 -20.21 36.86 -7.57
C ILE A 300 -20.27 38.18 -6.77
N MET A 301 -19.84 38.14 -5.51
CA MET A 301 -19.78 39.36 -4.69
C MET A 301 -18.81 40.38 -5.25
N LEU A 302 -17.65 39.95 -5.74
CA LEU A 302 -16.66 40.82 -6.39
C LEU A 302 -17.25 41.46 -7.67
N ILE A 303 -17.99 40.68 -8.48
CA ILE A 303 -18.65 41.18 -9.69
C ILE A 303 -19.67 42.31 -9.34
N ILE A 304 -20.47 42.09 -8.30
CA ILE A 304 -21.47 43.07 -7.84
C ILE A 304 -20.78 44.35 -7.34
N ASP A 305 -19.73 44.25 -6.55
CA ASP A 305 -18.98 45.40 -6.04
C ASP A 305 -18.26 46.20 -7.15
N LYS A 306 -17.71 45.45 -8.12
CA LYS A 306 -16.93 46.06 -9.23
C LYS A 306 -17.74 46.27 -10.50
N GLN A 307 -19.07 46.30 -10.38
CA GLN A 307 -19.96 46.50 -11.52
C GLN A 307 -19.75 47.89 -12.19
N SER A 308 -19.55 48.94 -11.40
CA SER A 308 -19.26 50.29 -11.90
C SER A 308 -17.92 50.35 -12.65
N ASP A 309 -16.88 49.70 -12.09
CA ASP A 309 -15.56 49.62 -12.71
C ASP A 309 -15.62 48.84 -14.03
N ALA A 310 -16.40 47.76 -14.09
CA ALA A 310 -16.61 46.93 -15.26
C ALA A 310 -17.33 47.73 -16.39
N TRP A 311 -18.37 48.51 -16.03
CA TRP A 311 -19.08 49.39 -16.94
C TRP A 311 -18.16 50.49 -17.49
N LEU A 312 -17.30 51.07 -16.66
CA LEU A 312 -16.32 52.07 -17.06
C LEU A 312 -15.31 51.50 -18.05
N LEU A 313 -14.84 50.27 -17.85
CA LEU A 313 -13.95 49.58 -18.78
C LEU A 313 -14.63 49.30 -20.12
N GLU A 314 -15.91 48.90 -20.14
CA GLU A 314 -16.68 48.75 -21.40
C GLU A 314 -16.88 50.06 -22.10
N SER A 315 -17.15 51.16 -21.39
CA SER A 315 -17.28 52.53 -21.96
C SER A 315 -15.96 53.02 -22.56
N MET A 316 -14.83 52.57 -22.05
CA MET A 316 -13.50 52.83 -22.60
C MET A 316 -13.12 51.92 -23.78
N GLY A 317 -14.03 51.02 -24.22
CA GLY A 317 -13.84 50.15 -25.39
C GLY A 317 -13.41 48.72 -25.06
N ALA A 318 -13.40 48.30 -23.81
CA ALA A 318 -13.15 46.90 -23.48
C ALA A 318 -14.34 46.04 -23.93
N THR A 319 -14.06 44.92 -24.57
CA THR A 319 -15.12 43.98 -24.97
C THR A 319 -15.60 43.17 -23.75
N THR A 320 -16.90 42.81 -23.73
CA THR A 320 -17.48 41.97 -22.66
C THR A 320 -16.67 40.70 -22.38
N PRO A 321 -16.14 39.94 -23.38
CA PRO A 321 -15.26 38.79 -23.11
C PRO A 321 -13.96 39.16 -22.39
N THR A 322 -13.45 40.38 -22.57
CA THR A 322 -12.26 40.86 -21.86
C THR A 322 -12.54 41.10 -20.39
N VAL A 323 -13.71 41.68 -20.08
CA VAL A 323 -14.15 41.87 -18.68
C VAL A 323 -14.41 40.54 -17.99
N GLU A 324 -15.06 39.59 -18.68
CA GLU A 324 -15.24 38.22 -18.17
C GLU A 324 -13.89 37.55 -17.80
N LYS A 325 -12.91 37.67 -18.70
CA LYS A 325 -11.56 37.12 -18.45
C LYS A 325 -10.89 37.73 -17.21
N ILE A 326 -11.19 38.99 -16.85
CA ILE A 326 -10.66 39.59 -15.60
C ILE A 326 -11.15 38.83 -14.39
N PHE A 327 -12.46 38.53 -14.28
CA PHE A 327 -13.05 37.83 -13.16
C PHE A 327 -12.62 36.37 -13.11
N ILE A 328 -12.58 35.65 -14.24
CA ILE A 328 -12.05 34.27 -14.33
C ILE A 328 -10.59 34.22 -13.87
N THR A 329 -9.77 35.18 -14.36
CA THR A 329 -8.36 35.26 -13.96
C THR A 329 -8.21 35.53 -12.45
N ASN A 330 -9.08 36.34 -11.87
CA ASN A 330 -9.06 36.60 -10.42
C ASN A 330 -9.36 35.32 -9.63
N GLY A 331 -10.40 34.55 -9.99
CA GLY A 331 -10.71 33.29 -9.38
C GLY A 331 -9.56 32.29 -9.49
N MET A 332 -8.92 32.19 -10.63
CA MET A 332 -7.75 31.34 -10.83
C MET A 332 -6.53 31.81 -10.00
N LEU A 333 -6.34 33.12 -9.82
CA LEU A 333 -5.28 33.63 -8.93
C LEU A 333 -5.54 33.30 -7.46
N ILE A 334 -6.78 33.44 -6.97
CA ILE A 334 -7.18 33.02 -5.63
C ILE A 334 -6.87 31.52 -5.42
N SER A 335 -7.25 30.69 -6.39
CA SER A 335 -7.02 29.26 -6.33
C SER A 335 -5.53 28.90 -6.37
N LEU A 336 -4.76 29.53 -7.22
CA LEU A 336 -3.32 29.29 -7.35
C LEU A 336 -2.57 29.66 -6.07
N ILE A 337 -2.86 30.85 -5.52
CA ILE A 337 -2.21 31.31 -4.28
C ILE A 337 -2.62 30.42 -3.11
N GLY A 338 -3.90 30.06 -2.99
CA GLY A 338 -4.39 29.13 -1.98
C GLY A 338 -3.72 27.77 -2.10
N ALA A 339 -3.67 27.19 -3.30
CA ALA A 339 -3.02 25.92 -3.57
C ALA A 339 -1.53 25.93 -3.21
N LEU A 340 -0.79 26.96 -3.64
CA LEU A 340 0.64 27.08 -3.33
C LEU A 340 0.90 27.26 -1.83
N ALA A 341 0.07 28.04 -1.14
CA ALA A 341 0.18 28.21 0.30
C ALA A 341 -0.13 26.89 1.06
N GLY A 342 -1.20 26.18 0.65
CA GLY A 342 -1.57 24.90 1.22
C GLY A 342 -0.51 23.82 0.97
N LEU A 343 0.02 23.72 -0.24
CA LEU A 343 1.11 22.81 -0.57
C LEU A 343 2.38 23.13 0.21
N ALA A 344 2.77 24.41 0.32
CA ALA A 344 3.96 24.80 1.10
C ALA A 344 3.81 24.41 2.57
N LEU A 345 2.67 24.70 3.19
CA LEU A 345 2.39 24.28 4.57
C LEU A 345 2.36 22.76 4.73
N GLY A 346 1.77 22.04 3.78
CA GLY A 346 1.70 20.59 3.79
C GLY A 346 3.08 19.94 3.64
N ILE A 347 3.90 20.43 2.72
CA ILE A 347 5.28 19.96 2.55
C ILE A 347 6.08 20.20 3.83
N ILE A 348 5.98 21.39 4.43
CA ILE A 348 6.66 21.69 5.70
C ILE A 348 6.19 20.73 6.80
N ALA A 349 4.89 20.50 6.94
CA ALA A 349 4.33 19.59 7.95
C ALA A 349 4.84 18.14 7.74
N VAL A 350 4.84 17.64 6.50
CA VAL A 350 5.34 16.30 6.15
C VAL A 350 6.85 16.17 6.44
N LEU A 351 7.66 17.16 6.07
CA LEU A 351 9.10 17.16 6.34
C LEU A 351 9.41 17.23 7.85
N LEU A 352 8.63 18.02 8.60
CA LEU A 352 8.76 18.08 10.05
C LEU A 352 8.40 16.73 10.70
N GLN A 353 7.32 16.08 10.23
CA GLN A 353 6.95 14.75 10.70
C GLN A 353 8.04 13.72 10.37
N GLN A 354 8.61 13.76 9.16
CA GLN A 354 9.68 12.86 8.73
C GLN A 354 10.95 13.01 9.59
N LYS A 355 11.27 14.26 9.99
CA LYS A 355 12.48 14.55 10.75
C LYS A 355 12.33 14.34 12.25
N PHE A 356 11.20 14.71 12.82
CA PHE A 356 10.99 14.74 14.28
C PHE A 356 10.05 13.64 14.78
N GLY A 357 9.24 13.01 13.92
CA GLY A 357 8.33 11.93 14.34
C GLY A 357 7.31 12.38 15.41
N PHE A 358 6.73 13.58 15.29
CA PHE A 358 5.80 14.11 16.29
C PHE A 358 4.60 13.18 16.53
N ILE A 359 4.06 12.60 15.47
CA ILE A 359 2.94 11.66 15.52
C ILE A 359 3.55 10.26 15.57
N ARG A 360 3.26 9.50 16.63
CA ARG A 360 3.75 8.14 16.85
C ARG A 360 2.62 7.13 16.65
N LEU A 361 2.96 5.91 16.19
CA LEU A 361 2.06 4.76 16.08
C LEU A 361 2.06 4.01 17.42
N GLY A 362 1.01 4.21 18.24
CA GLY A 362 0.79 3.41 19.44
C GLY A 362 1.80 3.61 20.58
N GLN A 363 1.87 2.63 21.50
CA GLN A 363 2.85 2.60 22.58
C GLN A 363 4.21 2.17 22.05
N ALA A 364 5.27 2.80 22.54
CA ALA A 364 6.64 2.50 22.16
C ALA A 364 6.95 0.99 22.30
N GLY A 365 7.38 0.35 21.21
CA GLY A 365 7.73 -1.08 21.20
C GLY A 365 6.66 -2.03 20.67
N SER A 366 5.44 -1.54 20.31
CA SER A 366 4.38 -2.41 19.76
C SER A 366 4.43 -2.52 18.23
N PHE A 367 5.18 -1.67 17.55
CA PHE A 367 5.32 -1.67 16.08
C PHE A 367 6.78 -1.54 15.68
N VAL A 368 7.10 -2.06 14.48
CA VAL A 368 8.44 -2.02 13.87
C VAL A 368 8.95 -0.57 13.66
N VAL A 369 8.04 0.41 13.64
CA VAL A 369 8.35 1.82 13.44
C VAL A 369 7.64 2.65 14.50
N ASP A 370 8.41 3.42 15.28
CA ASP A 370 7.87 4.27 16.35
C ASP A 370 7.12 5.50 15.83
N ALA A 371 7.54 6.06 14.69
CA ALA A 371 6.94 7.26 14.10
C ALA A 371 5.96 6.91 12.98
N TYR A 372 4.86 7.68 12.90
CA TYR A 372 3.88 7.54 11.82
C TYR A 372 4.56 7.74 10.46
N PRO A 373 4.53 6.72 9.56
CA PRO A 373 5.29 6.75 8.32
C PRO A 373 4.71 7.78 7.36
N VAL A 374 5.54 8.68 6.86
CA VAL A 374 5.18 9.65 5.83
C VAL A 374 6.28 9.71 4.78
N HIS A 375 5.92 9.71 3.51
CA HIS A 375 6.86 9.81 2.40
C HIS A 375 6.36 10.78 1.34
N LEU A 376 7.10 11.88 1.12
CA LEU A 376 6.74 12.90 0.14
C LEU A 376 7.25 12.48 -1.26
N LYS A 377 6.32 12.33 -2.23
CA LYS A 377 6.65 12.14 -3.63
C LYS A 377 6.39 13.44 -4.42
N LEU A 378 7.35 13.88 -5.22
CA LEU A 378 7.17 15.08 -6.06
C LEU A 378 6.03 14.94 -7.07
N THR A 379 5.75 13.73 -7.50
CA THR A 379 4.59 13.41 -8.36
C THR A 379 3.27 13.79 -7.70
N ASP A 380 3.12 13.59 -6.39
CA ASP A 380 1.89 13.89 -5.68
C ASP A 380 1.69 15.41 -5.54
N VAL A 381 2.76 16.17 -5.35
CA VAL A 381 2.71 17.64 -5.37
C VAL A 381 2.16 18.15 -6.72
N ALA A 382 2.64 17.57 -7.82
CA ALA A 382 2.15 17.93 -9.16
C ALA A 382 0.69 17.50 -9.36
N ILE A 383 0.30 16.31 -8.91
CA ILE A 383 -1.08 15.81 -8.99
C ILE A 383 -2.03 16.70 -8.19
N VAL A 384 -1.68 17.02 -6.93
CA VAL A 384 -2.52 17.91 -6.09
C VAL A 384 -2.68 19.28 -6.72
N LEU A 385 -1.59 19.88 -7.19
CA LEU A 385 -1.65 21.18 -7.86
C LEU A 385 -2.53 21.15 -9.11
N ALA A 386 -2.36 20.12 -9.96
CA ALA A 386 -3.16 19.94 -11.16
C ALA A 386 -4.65 19.72 -10.81
N THR A 387 -4.96 18.91 -9.80
CA THR A 387 -6.33 18.66 -9.33
C THR A 387 -6.99 19.94 -8.83
N VAL A 388 -6.30 20.69 -7.96
CA VAL A 388 -6.82 21.96 -7.43
C VAL A 388 -7.09 22.96 -8.56
N LEU A 389 -6.16 23.11 -9.49
CA LEU A 389 -6.33 24.03 -10.62
C LEU A 389 -7.43 23.59 -11.59
N ALA A 390 -7.54 22.29 -11.88
CA ALA A 390 -8.59 21.74 -12.75
C ALA A 390 -9.99 21.94 -12.14
N VAL A 391 -10.17 21.59 -10.87
CA VAL A 391 -11.45 21.74 -10.17
C VAL A 391 -11.81 23.23 -10.04
N SER A 392 -10.85 24.09 -9.72
CA SER A 392 -11.05 25.53 -9.64
C SER A 392 -11.41 26.12 -11.00
N PHE A 393 -10.77 25.69 -12.08
CA PHE A 393 -11.10 26.13 -13.43
C PHE A 393 -12.54 25.76 -13.82
N LEU A 394 -12.95 24.51 -13.52
CA LEU A 394 -14.33 24.07 -13.76
C LEU A 394 -15.33 24.86 -12.92
N ALA A 395 -15.01 25.21 -11.68
CA ALA A 395 -15.86 26.00 -10.79
C ALA A 395 -15.99 27.46 -11.23
N VAL A 396 -14.92 28.06 -11.76
CA VAL A 396 -14.91 29.48 -12.17
C VAL A 396 -15.49 29.69 -13.57
N ARG A 397 -15.45 28.69 -14.43
CA ARG A 397 -15.94 28.79 -15.82
C ARG A 397 -17.39 29.28 -15.98
N PRO A 398 -18.40 28.86 -15.17
CA PRO A 398 -19.77 29.34 -15.25
C PRO A 398 -19.97 30.80 -14.89
N ILE A 399 -18.97 31.46 -14.30
CA ILE A 399 -19.05 32.86 -13.89
C ILE A 399 -19.07 33.82 -15.10
N GLY A 400 -18.48 33.43 -16.23
CA GLY A 400 -18.51 34.22 -17.46
C GLY A 400 -19.94 34.59 -17.90
N PRO A 401 -20.85 33.64 -18.12
CA PRO A 401 -22.25 33.92 -18.43
C PRO A 401 -22.99 34.72 -17.35
N ILE A 402 -22.66 34.48 -16.07
CA ILE A 402 -23.28 35.20 -14.94
C ILE A 402 -22.88 36.68 -14.96
N SER A 403 -21.60 36.99 -15.20
CA SER A 403 -21.10 38.38 -15.27
C SER A 403 -21.80 39.18 -16.35
N LYS A 404 -22.08 38.58 -17.52
CA LYS A 404 -22.87 39.24 -18.60
C LYS A 404 -24.25 39.72 -18.13
N LYS A 405 -24.96 38.86 -17.35
CA LYS A 405 -26.31 39.18 -16.88
C LYS A 405 -26.31 40.33 -15.86
N PHE A 406 -25.26 40.40 -15.00
CA PHE A 406 -25.15 41.48 -14.01
C PHE A 406 -24.69 42.80 -14.64
N ILE A 407 -23.73 42.76 -15.58
CA ILE A 407 -23.25 43.96 -16.27
C ILE A 407 -24.33 44.51 -17.21
N GLY A 408 -25.13 43.63 -17.89
CA GLY A 408 -26.23 44.04 -18.75
C GLY A 408 -27.38 44.77 -18.02
N LYS A 409 -27.70 44.34 -16.78
CA LYS A 409 -28.73 45.02 -15.94
C LYS A 409 -28.33 46.39 -15.44
N ALA A 410 -27.06 46.76 -15.45
CA ALA A 410 -26.61 48.11 -15.10
C ALA A 410 -26.81 49.13 -16.26
N LYS A 411 -27.26 48.65 -17.42
CA LYS A 411 -27.60 49.49 -18.60
C LYS A 411 -29.06 49.94 -18.62
N GLU A 412 -29.92 49.31 -17.83
CA GLU A 412 -31.30 49.75 -17.60
C GLU A 412 -31.41 50.64 -16.36
#